data_1c26f6364029361593e120601e5b73e3
#
_entry.id   1c26f6364029361593e120601e5b73e3
#
_cell.length_a   1.000
_cell.length_b   1.000
_cell.length_c   1.000
_cell.angle_alpha   90.00
_cell.angle_beta   90.00
_cell.angle_gamma   90.00
#
_symmetry.space_group_name_H-M   'P 1'
#
loop_
_entity.id
_entity.type
_entity.pdbx_description
1 polymer ?
#
loop_
_entity_poly.entity_id
_entity_poly.type
_entity_poly.pdbx_seq_one_letter_code
_entity_poly.pdbx_strand_id
1 'polypeptide(L)'
;MNSTASKQIIAVLLALQSARLAIAASQDDVRPANAIGPATAPVTIQFFSDLQCPPCAKWEPTVKGIRAEFGDKVRLVIRQFPSKTHEHAELAAWAAEAAANQHKFWEMAEALYKAQWMWGKAPAPRVIIADQAKSIGLDVDKFEKDIDGDQVRERVAADQAHGQSIGVKTTPTVVINGNNVPNSEFNESGFRTAIKAALDKTGR
;
A
#
# COMPACT_ATOMS: atom_id res chain seq x y z
N MET A 1 45.80 15.74 24.14
CA MET A 1 44.40 15.31 24.23
C MET A 1 43.91 14.94 22.82
N ASN A 2 43.47 13.71 22.64
CA ASN A 2 43.58 12.93 21.39
C ASN A 2 42.65 13.34 20.24
N SER A 3 43.24 13.97 19.22
CA SER A 3 42.63 14.27 17.90
C SER A 3 42.07 13.02 17.17
N THR A 4 42.60 11.85 17.45
CA THR A 4 42.20 10.58 16.83
C THR A 4 40.86 10.08 17.34
N ALA A 5 40.56 10.20 18.62
CA ALA A 5 39.27 9.76 19.21
C ALA A 5 38.08 10.62 18.70
N SER A 6 38.27 11.95 18.56
CA SER A 6 37.24 12.83 17.99
C SER A 6 36.91 12.50 16.54
N LYS A 7 37.92 12.18 15.72
CA LYS A 7 37.72 11.81 14.32
C LYS A 7 36.98 10.48 14.15
N GLN A 8 37.26 9.51 15.03
CA GLN A 8 36.55 8.21 15.02
C GLN A 8 35.08 8.35 15.43
N ILE A 9 34.78 9.17 16.44
CA ILE A 9 33.40 9.42 16.89
C ILE A 9 32.59 10.11 15.77
N ILE A 10 33.17 11.10 15.09
CA ILE A 10 32.50 11.79 13.97
C ILE A 10 32.24 10.84 12.79
N ALA A 11 33.19 9.96 12.47
CA ALA A 11 33.02 8.98 11.41
C ALA A 11 31.92 7.95 11.72
N VAL A 12 31.80 7.51 12.95
CA VAL A 12 30.75 6.59 13.39
C VAL A 12 29.37 7.26 13.38
N LEU A 13 29.28 8.54 13.80
CA LEU A 13 28.03 9.28 13.75
C LEU A 13 27.57 9.55 12.32
N LEU A 14 28.49 9.87 11.40
CA LEU A 14 28.19 10.04 9.98
C LEU A 14 27.76 8.73 9.32
N ALA A 15 28.38 7.61 9.68
CA ALA A 15 28.00 6.29 9.20
C ALA A 15 26.61 5.86 9.72
N LEU A 16 26.26 6.18 10.97
CA LEU A 16 24.95 5.93 11.54
C LEU A 16 23.86 6.84 10.93
N GLN A 17 24.18 8.07 10.58
CA GLN A 17 23.26 8.97 9.89
C GLN A 17 23.01 8.52 8.43
N SER A 18 24.05 8.11 7.71
CA SER A 18 23.89 7.58 6.35
C SER A 18 23.13 6.26 6.34
N ALA A 19 23.33 5.38 7.33
CA ALA A 19 22.55 4.16 7.48
C ALA A 19 21.07 4.45 7.81
N ARG A 20 20.78 5.44 8.65
CA ARG A 20 19.40 5.87 8.94
C ARG A 20 18.72 6.51 7.72
N LEU A 21 19.44 7.28 6.91
CA LEU A 21 18.91 7.83 5.65
C LEU A 21 18.66 6.73 4.62
N ALA A 22 19.54 5.74 4.52
CA ALA A 22 19.36 4.58 3.64
C ALA A 22 18.18 3.69 4.06
N ILE A 23 17.98 3.48 5.37
CA ILE A 23 16.84 2.74 5.91
C ILE A 23 15.52 3.51 5.68
N ALA A 24 15.52 4.83 5.85
CA ALA A 24 14.36 5.68 5.55
C ALA A 24 14.02 5.66 4.05
N ALA A 25 15.02 5.71 3.16
CA ALA A 25 14.83 5.59 1.71
C ALA A 25 14.33 4.21 1.29
N SER A 26 14.72 3.13 2.00
CA SER A 26 14.27 1.78 1.70
C SER A 26 12.83 1.48 2.17
N GLN A 27 12.30 2.25 3.12
CA GLN A 27 10.90 2.11 3.58
C GLN A 27 9.90 2.82 2.65
N ASP A 28 10.36 3.77 1.83
CA ASP A 28 9.57 4.42 0.78
C ASP A 28 9.73 3.73 -0.59
N ASP A 29 10.43 2.61 -0.68
CA ASP A 29 10.50 1.82 -1.91
C ASP A 29 9.16 1.11 -2.14
N VAL A 30 8.20 1.97 -2.45
CA VAL A 30 6.87 1.60 -2.86
C VAL A 30 7.01 0.79 -4.14
N ARG A 31 6.68 -0.47 -4.04
CA ARG A 31 6.62 -1.37 -5.19
C ARG A 31 5.87 -0.70 -6.33
N PRO A 32 6.48 -0.53 -7.52
CA PRO A 32 5.83 0.16 -8.64
C PRO A 32 4.45 -0.43 -8.99
N ALA A 33 4.28 -1.74 -8.81
CA ALA A 33 3.04 -2.44 -9.09
C ALA A 33 1.83 -1.97 -8.26
N ASN A 34 2.06 -1.55 -7.00
CA ASN A 34 1.00 -1.11 -6.07
C ASN A 34 0.77 0.41 -6.12
N ALA A 35 1.41 1.11 -7.06
CA ALA A 35 1.36 2.56 -7.14
C ALA A 35 0.81 3.06 -8.48
N ILE A 36 0.04 4.15 -8.43
CA ILE A 36 -0.39 4.93 -9.60
C ILE A 36 0.17 6.35 -9.46
N GLY A 37 0.80 6.85 -10.51
CA GLY A 37 1.43 8.16 -10.56
C GLY A 37 2.95 8.10 -10.42
N PRO A 38 3.64 9.20 -10.75
CA PRO A 38 5.09 9.23 -10.80
C PRO A 38 5.72 9.09 -9.41
N ALA A 39 6.88 8.46 -9.34
CA ALA A 39 7.65 8.35 -8.09
C ALA A 39 8.10 9.71 -7.56
N THR A 40 8.21 10.70 -8.45
CA THR A 40 8.60 12.09 -8.13
C THR A 40 7.43 13.00 -7.75
N ALA A 41 6.20 12.46 -7.63
CA ALA A 41 5.04 13.25 -7.23
C ALA A 41 5.27 13.91 -5.87
N PRO A 42 4.97 15.21 -5.72
CA PRO A 42 5.18 15.94 -4.47
C PRO A 42 4.26 15.46 -3.33
N VAL A 43 3.16 14.78 -3.67
CA VAL A 43 2.23 14.23 -2.68
C VAL A 43 2.07 12.73 -2.90
N THR A 44 2.26 11.96 -1.82
CA THR A 44 1.99 10.52 -1.80
C THR A 44 0.80 10.23 -0.88
N ILE A 45 -0.20 9.55 -1.43
CA ILE A 45 -1.34 8.98 -0.70
C ILE A 45 -1.02 7.51 -0.45
N GLN A 46 -0.96 7.08 0.79
CA GLN A 46 -0.94 5.67 1.17
C GLN A 46 -2.35 5.27 1.62
N PHE A 47 -2.94 4.33 0.93
CA PHE A 47 -4.25 3.77 1.26
C PHE A 47 -4.05 2.39 1.88
N PHE A 48 -4.08 2.34 3.22
CA PHE A 48 -4.04 1.08 3.96
C PHE A 48 -5.38 0.39 3.86
N SER A 49 -5.39 -0.76 3.23
CA SER A 49 -6.60 -1.42 2.81
C SER A 49 -6.57 -2.92 3.06
N ASP A 50 -7.75 -3.45 3.29
CA ASP A 50 -8.05 -4.87 3.40
C ASP A 50 -9.06 -5.23 2.31
N LEU A 51 -8.70 -6.18 1.45
CA LEU A 51 -9.50 -6.56 0.30
C LEU A 51 -10.81 -7.26 0.69
N GLN A 52 -10.93 -7.76 1.93
CA GLN A 52 -12.17 -8.31 2.46
C GLN A 52 -13.02 -7.28 3.23
N CYS A 53 -12.50 -6.07 3.48
CA CYS A 53 -13.19 -5.03 4.21
C CYS A 53 -14.20 -4.28 3.32
N PRO A 54 -15.55 -4.31 3.59
CA PRO A 54 -16.53 -3.65 2.74
C PRO A 54 -16.35 -2.11 2.64
N PRO A 55 -16.02 -1.38 3.73
CA PRO A 55 -15.66 0.02 3.61
C PRO A 55 -14.48 0.30 2.68
N CYS A 56 -13.47 -0.59 2.61
CA CYS A 56 -12.34 -0.44 1.69
C CYS A 56 -12.79 -0.53 0.23
N ALA A 57 -13.62 -1.52 -0.10
CA ALA A 57 -14.21 -1.66 -1.43
C ALA A 57 -15.01 -0.41 -1.85
N LYS A 58 -15.72 0.20 -0.90
CA LYS A 58 -16.48 1.44 -1.15
C LYS A 58 -15.59 2.64 -1.43
N TRP A 59 -14.45 2.75 -0.73
CA TRP A 59 -13.58 3.93 -0.81
C TRP A 59 -12.51 3.87 -1.88
N GLU A 60 -12.12 2.68 -2.34
CA GLU A 60 -11.08 2.52 -3.37
C GLU A 60 -11.36 3.34 -4.64
N PRO A 61 -12.55 3.30 -5.25
CA PRO A 61 -12.84 4.09 -6.43
C PRO A 61 -12.74 5.60 -6.17
N THR A 62 -13.18 6.04 -4.99
CA THR A 62 -13.10 7.45 -4.58
C THR A 62 -11.66 7.93 -4.47
N VAL A 63 -10.80 7.16 -3.82
CA VAL A 63 -9.39 7.52 -3.67
C VAL A 63 -8.66 7.53 -5.02
N LYS A 64 -8.96 6.57 -5.90
CA LYS A 64 -8.46 6.56 -7.30
C LYS A 64 -8.93 7.78 -8.08
N GLY A 65 -10.21 8.12 -7.98
CA GLY A 65 -10.81 9.26 -8.67
C GLY A 65 -10.19 10.59 -8.21
N ILE A 66 -10.07 10.79 -6.92
CA ILE A 66 -9.43 11.99 -6.35
C ILE A 66 -7.97 12.09 -6.79
N ARG A 67 -7.21 10.98 -6.76
CA ARG A 67 -5.83 10.98 -7.28
C ARG A 67 -5.79 11.44 -8.74
N ALA A 68 -6.73 10.97 -9.57
CA ALA A 68 -6.77 11.32 -10.99
C ALA A 68 -7.00 12.82 -11.20
N GLU A 69 -7.78 13.50 -10.36
CA GLU A 69 -8.01 14.96 -10.41
C GLU A 69 -6.71 15.76 -10.27
N PHE A 70 -5.75 15.26 -9.48
CA PHE A 70 -4.48 15.94 -9.24
C PHE A 70 -3.36 15.51 -10.21
N GLY A 71 -3.62 14.53 -11.06
CA GLY A 71 -2.68 14.08 -12.10
C GLY A 71 -1.31 13.68 -11.53
N ASP A 72 -0.25 14.15 -12.17
CA ASP A 72 1.14 13.80 -11.81
C ASP A 72 1.65 14.45 -10.53
N LYS A 73 0.86 15.31 -9.90
CA LYS A 73 1.17 15.88 -8.59
C LYS A 73 0.95 14.91 -7.44
N VAL A 74 0.21 13.82 -7.68
CA VAL A 74 -0.18 12.87 -6.64
C VAL A 74 0.14 11.44 -7.07
N ARG A 75 0.85 10.72 -6.20
CA ARG A 75 1.07 9.27 -6.26
C ARG A 75 0.14 8.60 -5.27
N LEU A 76 -0.61 7.60 -5.71
CA LEU A 76 -1.43 6.72 -4.87
C LEU A 76 -0.75 5.36 -4.73
N VAL A 77 -0.68 4.87 -3.51
CA VAL A 77 -0.12 3.56 -3.16
C VAL A 77 -1.15 2.78 -2.35
N ILE A 78 -1.51 1.58 -2.77
CA ILE A 78 -2.20 0.64 -1.89
C ILE A 78 -1.18 -0.07 -1.01
N ARG A 79 -1.46 -0.08 0.31
CA ARG A 79 -0.75 -0.84 1.32
C ARG A 79 -1.64 -1.95 1.85
N GLN A 80 -1.18 -3.18 1.76
CA GLN A 80 -1.93 -4.34 2.26
C GLN A 80 -1.96 -4.32 3.80
N PHE A 81 -3.17 -4.28 4.36
CA PHE A 81 -3.35 -4.27 5.81
C PHE A 81 -4.52 -5.21 6.21
N PRO A 82 -4.37 -6.53 5.92
CA PRO A 82 -5.41 -7.50 6.21
C PRO A 82 -5.72 -7.58 7.70
N SER A 83 -7.01 -7.54 8.05
CA SER A 83 -7.49 -7.65 9.43
C SER A 83 -7.54 -9.10 9.88
N LYS A 84 -7.12 -9.36 11.10
CA LYS A 84 -7.25 -10.69 11.72
C LYS A 84 -8.72 -11.11 11.96
N THR A 85 -9.66 -10.17 11.89
CA THR A 85 -11.10 -10.45 12.03
C THR A 85 -11.76 -10.87 10.72
N HIS A 86 -11.04 -10.76 9.60
CA HIS A 86 -11.49 -11.17 8.28
C HIS A 86 -10.78 -12.45 7.86
N GLU A 87 -11.53 -13.54 7.77
CA GLU A 87 -11.00 -14.91 7.60
C GLU A 87 -10.13 -15.08 6.35
N HIS A 88 -10.45 -14.39 5.26
CA HIS A 88 -9.78 -14.56 3.96
C HIS A 88 -8.96 -13.34 3.54
N ALA A 89 -8.77 -12.36 4.42
CA ALA A 89 -8.09 -11.12 4.08
C ALA A 89 -6.64 -11.31 3.68
N GLU A 90 -5.91 -12.20 4.37
CA GLU A 90 -4.52 -12.51 4.04
C GLU A 90 -4.41 -13.19 2.66
N LEU A 91 -5.27 -14.16 2.39
CA LEU A 91 -5.32 -14.84 1.09
C LEU A 91 -5.57 -13.84 -0.05
N ALA A 92 -6.51 -12.91 0.14
CA ALA A 92 -6.81 -11.88 -0.86
C ALA A 92 -5.63 -10.91 -1.06
N ALA A 93 -4.94 -10.55 0.01
CA ALA A 93 -3.74 -9.72 -0.05
C ALA A 93 -2.60 -10.43 -0.81
N TRP A 94 -2.35 -11.72 -0.53
CA TRP A 94 -1.37 -12.52 -1.26
C TRP A 94 -1.74 -12.66 -2.73
N ALA A 95 -3.01 -12.83 -3.04
CA ALA A 95 -3.50 -12.90 -4.41
C ALA A 95 -3.23 -11.60 -5.20
N ALA A 96 -3.47 -10.44 -4.60
CA ALA A 96 -3.15 -9.16 -5.24
C ALA A 96 -1.64 -9.01 -5.47
N GLU A 97 -0.81 -9.44 -4.51
CA GLU A 97 0.65 -9.41 -4.64
C GLU A 97 1.17 -10.45 -5.65
N ALA A 98 0.52 -11.61 -5.78
CA ALA A 98 0.82 -12.59 -6.83
C ALA A 98 0.51 -12.02 -8.22
N ALA A 99 -0.62 -11.32 -8.37
CA ALA A 99 -0.96 -10.63 -9.61
C ALA A 99 0.03 -9.49 -9.94
N ALA A 100 0.61 -8.85 -8.93
CA ALA A 100 1.67 -7.86 -9.12
C ALA A 100 2.91 -8.44 -9.83
N ASN A 101 3.24 -9.72 -9.62
CA ASN A 101 4.33 -10.42 -10.32
C ASN A 101 4.06 -10.57 -11.83
N GLN A 102 2.80 -10.33 -12.25
CA GLN A 102 2.37 -10.30 -13.64
C GLN A 102 1.88 -8.90 -14.07
N HIS A 103 2.27 -7.84 -13.34
CA HIS A 103 1.93 -6.44 -13.59
C HIS A 103 0.42 -6.13 -13.57
N LYS A 104 -0.38 -6.92 -12.83
CA LYS A 104 -1.83 -6.80 -12.75
C LYS A 104 -2.37 -6.63 -11.32
N PHE A 105 -1.59 -5.96 -10.46
CA PHE A 105 -2.00 -5.69 -9.09
C PHE A 105 -3.36 -4.96 -9.01
N TRP A 106 -3.50 -3.88 -9.79
CA TRP A 106 -4.67 -3.02 -9.73
C TRP A 106 -5.92 -3.69 -10.29
N GLU A 107 -5.77 -4.42 -11.39
CA GLU A 107 -6.85 -5.21 -11.98
C GLU A 107 -7.33 -6.29 -11.02
N MET A 108 -6.39 -6.94 -10.32
CA MET A 108 -6.73 -7.97 -9.35
C MET A 108 -7.41 -7.38 -8.11
N ALA A 109 -6.88 -6.30 -7.55
CA ALA A 109 -7.49 -5.62 -6.41
C ALA A 109 -8.93 -5.16 -6.73
N GLU A 110 -9.14 -4.59 -7.90
CA GLU A 110 -10.47 -4.17 -8.37
C GLU A 110 -11.40 -5.36 -8.58
N ALA A 111 -10.93 -6.45 -9.19
CA ALA A 111 -11.72 -7.67 -9.37
C ALA A 111 -12.12 -8.28 -8.02
N LEU A 112 -11.18 -8.33 -7.05
CA LEU A 112 -11.45 -8.83 -5.71
C LEU A 112 -12.47 -7.97 -4.95
N TYR A 113 -12.39 -6.64 -5.05
CA TYR A 113 -13.39 -5.76 -4.44
C TYR A 113 -14.78 -5.96 -5.06
N LYS A 114 -14.88 -6.03 -6.39
CA LYS A 114 -16.15 -6.26 -7.09
C LYS A 114 -16.78 -7.62 -6.74
N ALA A 115 -15.94 -8.63 -6.60
CA ALA A 115 -16.36 -9.99 -6.28
C ALA A 115 -16.38 -10.31 -4.77
N GLN A 116 -16.18 -9.32 -3.88
CA GLN A 116 -16.03 -9.50 -2.44
C GLN A 116 -17.19 -10.29 -1.82
N TRP A 117 -18.43 -10.07 -2.29
CA TRP A 117 -19.62 -10.78 -1.85
C TRP A 117 -19.60 -12.28 -2.22
N MET A 118 -18.84 -12.67 -3.25
CA MET A 118 -18.71 -14.06 -3.69
C MET A 118 -17.70 -14.83 -2.86
N TRP A 119 -16.50 -14.28 -2.68
CA TRP A 119 -15.40 -15.00 -2.05
C TRP A 119 -15.27 -14.71 -0.55
N GLY A 120 -15.73 -13.56 -0.08
CA GLY A 120 -15.48 -13.06 1.28
C GLY A 120 -16.07 -13.93 2.40
N LYS A 121 -17.06 -14.81 2.09
CA LYS A 121 -17.64 -15.77 3.03
C LYS A 121 -17.74 -17.17 2.43
N ALA A 122 -17.03 -17.42 1.34
CA ALA A 122 -17.07 -18.71 0.68
C ALA A 122 -16.26 -19.77 1.45
N PRO A 123 -16.68 -21.02 1.47
CA PRO A 123 -15.91 -22.09 2.09
C PRO A 123 -14.62 -22.44 1.31
N ALA A 124 -14.56 -22.08 0.03
CA ALA A 124 -13.42 -22.28 -0.86
C ALA A 124 -13.07 -20.97 -1.62
N PRO A 125 -12.63 -19.90 -0.93
CA PRO A 125 -12.40 -18.59 -1.53
C PRO A 125 -11.32 -18.63 -2.61
N ARG A 126 -10.31 -19.49 -2.45
CA ARG A 126 -9.19 -19.61 -3.39
C ARG A 126 -9.64 -19.92 -4.81
N VAL A 127 -10.65 -20.79 -4.98
CA VAL A 127 -11.20 -21.12 -6.31
C VAL A 127 -11.79 -19.89 -6.98
N ILE A 128 -12.60 -19.13 -6.23
CA ILE A 128 -13.24 -17.92 -6.75
C ILE A 128 -12.18 -16.84 -7.06
N ILE A 129 -11.15 -16.72 -6.23
CA ILE A 129 -10.03 -15.79 -6.44
C ILE A 129 -9.23 -16.17 -7.70
N ALA A 130 -9.00 -17.47 -7.93
CA ALA A 130 -8.36 -17.97 -9.16
C ALA A 130 -9.20 -17.69 -10.41
N ASP A 131 -10.54 -17.80 -10.31
CA ASP A 131 -11.44 -17.41 -11.39
C ASP A 131 -11.34 -15.89 -11.70
N GLN A 132 -11.17 -15.03 -10.68
CA GLN A 132 -10.91 -13.60 -10.91
C GLN A 132 -9.57 -13.40 -11.63
N ALA A 133 -8.52 -14.12 -11.21
CA ALA A 133 -7.21 -14.06 -11.85
C ALA A 133 -7.29 -14.46 -13.34
N LYS A 134 -8.01 -15.52 -13.64
CA LYS A 134 -8.28 -15.95 -15.01
C LYS A 134 -9.04 -14.90 -15.81
N SER A 135 -10.07 -14.28 -15.21
CA SER A 135 -10.93 -13.29 -15.89
C SER A 135 -10.17 -12.03 -16.31
N ILE A 136 -9.13 -11.67 -15.58
CA ILE A 136 -8.24 -10.53 -15.91
C ILE A 136 -7.03 -10.95 -16.77
N GLY A 137 -6.97 -12.21 -17.21
CA GLY A 137 -5.95 -12.73 -18.15
C GLY A 137 -4.58 -12.97 -17.50
N LEU A 138 -4.54 -13.43 -16.26
CA LEU A 138 -3.32 -13.92 -15.63
C LEU A 138 -3.01 -15.35 -16.10
N ASP A 139 -1.74 -15.71 -16.11
CA ASP A 139 -1.30 -17.09 -16.08
C ASP A 139 -1.66 -17.65 -14.70
N VAL A 140 -2.69 -18.54 -14.68
CA VAL A 140 -3.27 -19.06 -13.43
C VAL A 140 -2.30 -20.01 -12.72
N ASP A 141 -1.54 -20.82 -13.43
CA ASP A 141 -0.59 -21.75 -12.82
C ASP A 141 0.55 -20.99 -12.12
N LYS A 142 1.06 -19.93 -12.77
CA LYS A 142 2.02 -19.03 -12.15
C LYS A 142 1.42 -18.29 -10.96
N PHE A 143 0.22 -17.78 -11.09
CA PHE A 143 -0.50 -17.06 -10.04
C PHE A 143 -0.70 -17.92 -8.77
N GLU A 144 -1.15 -19.16 -8.95
CA GLU A 144 -1.36 -20.12 -7.85
C GLU A 144 -0.04 -20.44 -7.13
N LYS A 145 1.03 -20.62 -7.89
CA LYS A 145 2.38 -20.84 -7.34
C LYS A 145 2.86 -19.60 -6.57
N ASP A 146 2.63 -18.40 -7.12
CA ASP A 146 3.08 -17.15 -6.51
C ASP A 146 2.33 -16.84 -5.20
N ILE A 147 1.03 -17.17 -5.09
CA ILE A 147 0.25 -17.01 -3.83
C ILE A 147 0.90 -17.77 -2.67
N ASP A 148 1.43 -18.95 -2.93
CA ASP A 148 2.06 -19.79 -1.89
C ASP A 148 3.53 -19.40 -1.63
N GLY A 149 4.09 -18.48 -2.42
CA GLY A 149 5.47 -18.04 -2.31
C GLY A 149 5.73 -17.11 -1.11
N ASP A 150 6.91 -17.25 -0.51
CA ASP A 150 7.34 -16.40 0.62
C ASP A 150 7.37 -14.92 0.24
N GLN A 151 7.74 -14.60 -1.00
CA GLN A 151 7.87 -13.23 -1.48
C GLN A 151 6.58 -12.40 -1.34
N VAL A 152 5.41 -12.98 -1.64
CA VAL A 152 4.12 -12.27 -1.50
C VAL A 152 3.75 -12.08 -0.03
N ARG A 153 4.05 -13.08 0.81
CA ARG A 153 3.83 -13.04 2.26
C ARG A 153 4.70 -11.96 2.92
N GLU A 154 5.97 -11.90 2.56
CA GLU A 154 6.91 -10.88 3.05
C GLU A 154 6.47 -9.47 2.66
N ARG A 155 5.95 -9.26 1.44
CA ARG A 155 5.45 -7.97 0.99
C ARG A 155 4.24 -7.51 1.81
N VAL A 156 3.28 -8.40 2.05
CA VAL A 156 2.10 -8.10 2.88
C VAL A 156 2.53 -7.81 4.32
N ALA A 157 3.43 -8.63 4.88
CA ALA A 157 3.96 -8.42 6.23
C ALA A 157 4.70 -7.08 6.37
N ALA A 158 5.47 -6.68 5.35
CA ALA A 158 6.16 -5.40 5.32
C ALA A 158 5.18 -4.22 5.32
N ASP A 159 4.10 -4.28 4.53
CA ASP A 159 3.07 -3.25 4.51
C ASP A 159 2.34 -3.15 5.87
N GLN A 160 2.03 -4.29 6.51
CA GLN A 160 1.45 -4.31 7.85
C GLN A 160 2.40 -3.72 8.90
N ALA A 161 3.68 -4.12 8.88
CA ALA A 161 4.69 -3.58 9.78
C ALA A 161 4.88 -2.08 9.61
N HIS A 162 4.92 -1.60 8.36
CA HIS A 162 4.96 -0.17 8.06
C HIS A 162 3.74 0.55 8.63
N GLY A 163 2.53 0.07 8.32
CA GLY A 163 1.30 0.68 8.85
C GLY A 163 1.29 0.75 10.38
N GLN A 164 1.66 -0.34 11.05
CA GLN A 164 1.76 -0.40 12.52
C GLN A 164 2.78 0.62 13.06
N SER A 165 3.93 0.77 12.41
CA SER A 165 5.00 1.69 12.84
C SER A 165 4.57 3.16 12.80
N ILE A 166 3.63 3.51 11.92
CA ILE A 166 3.06 4.86 11.77
C ILE A 166 1.67 5.02 12.42
N GLY A 167 1.26 4.03 13.22
CA GLY A 167 0.05 4.10 14.04
C GLY A 167 -1.26 3.73 13.33
N VAL A 168 -1.22 3.07 12.16
CA VAL A 168 -2.41 2.49 11.52
C VAL A 168 -2.93 1.34 12.37
N LYS A 169 -4.23 1.37 12.70
CA LYS A 169 -4.88 0.35 13.55
C LYS A 169 -6.06 -0.34 12.87
N THR A 170 -6.65 0.30 11.88
CA THR A 170 -7.87 -0.16 11.20
C THR A 170 -7.81 0.15 9.71
N THR A 171 -8.68 -0.49 8.94
CA THR A 171 -8.89 -0.20 7.52
C THR A 171 -10.33 0.24 7.26
N PRO A 172 -10.55 1.12 6.29
CA PRO A 172 -9.55 1.85 5.53
C PRO A 172 -8.86 2.93 6.36
N THR A 173 -7.56 3.17 6.12
CA THR A 173 -6.83 4.34 6.63
C THR A 173 -6.10 5.01 5.47
N VAL A 174 -6.17 6.35 5.40
CA VAL A 174 -5.47 7.16 4.39
C VAL A 174 -4.42 8.00 5.08
N VAL A 175 -3.19 7.93 4.55
CA VAL A 175 -2.04 8.73 5.01
C VAL A 175 -1.55 9.57 3.84
N ILE A 176 -1.44 10.88 4.00
CA ILE A 176 -0.99 11.83 2.98
C ILE A 176 0.31 12.47 3.46
N ASN A 177 1.42 12.22 2.76
CA ASN A 177 2.76 12.69 3.14
C ASN A 177 3.06 12.48 4.64
N GLY A 178 2.80 11.26 5.15
CA GLY A 178 3.05 10.87 6.54
C GLY A 178 1.99 11.35 7.56
N ASN A 179 0.96 12.08 7.14
CA ASN A 179 -0.10 12.55 8.03
C ASN A 179 -1.38 11.71 7.81
N ASN A 180 -1.92 11.14 8.89
CA ASN A 180 -3.21 10.47 8.85
C ASN A 180 -4.33 11.45 8.53
N VAL A 181 -5.23 11.08 7.61
CA VAL A 181 -6.50 11.79 7.42
C VAL A 181 -7.45 11.38 8.55
N PRO A 182 -7.93 12.32 9.39
CA PRO A 182 -8.83 12.00 10.49
C PRO A 182 -10.16 11.39 10.02
N ASN A 183 -10.79 10.54 10.83
CA ASN A 183 -12.09 9.95 10.49
C ASN A 183 -13.19 10.99 10.20
N SER A 184 -13.16 12.15 10.85
CA SER A 184 -14.06 13.27 10.57
C SER A 184 -13.90 13.87 9.18
N GLU A 185 -12.72 13.71 8.58
CA GLU A 185 -12.36 14.19 7.24
C GLU A 185 -12.30 13.06 6.22
N PHE A 186 -12.71 11.83 6.61
CA PHE A 186 -12.71 10.66 5.73
C PHE A 186 -13.88 10.73 4.74
N ASN A 187 -13.81 11.72 3.85
CA ASN A 187 -14.75 12.01 2.77
C ASN A 187 -14.03 12.72 1.62
N GLU A 188 -14.67 12.83 0.48
CA GLU A 188 -14.06 13.40 -0.73
C GLU A 188 -13.53 14.82 -0.53
N SER A 189 -14.27 15.67 0.18
CA SER A 189 -13.87 17.05 0.46
C SER A 189 -12.64 17.10 1.36
N GLY A 190 -12.62 16.28 2.41
CA GLY A 190 -11.48 16.16 3.33
C GLY A 190 -10.23 15.68 2.62
N PHE A 191 -10.33 14.66 1.76
CA PHE A 191 -9.19 14.19 0.97
C PHE A 191 -8.64 15.28 0.05
N ARG A 192 -9.52 16.00 -0.67
CA ARG A 192 -9.09 17.13 -1.53
C ARG A 192 -8.41 18.22 -0.72
N THR A 193 -8.95 18.55 0.45
CA THR A 193 -8.37 19.56 1.35
C THR A 193 -7.00 19.13 1.84
N ALA A 194 -6.84 17.88 2.29
CA ALA A 194 -5.57 17.35 2.78
C ALA A 194 -4.50 17.29 1.67
N ILE A 195 -4.88 16.92 0.44
CA ILE A 195 -3.97 16.91 -0.71
C ILE A 195 -3.52 18.34 -1.06
N LYS A 196 -4.46 19.31 -1.13
CA LYS A 196 -4.12 20.71 -1.38
C LYS A 196 -3.16 21.25 -0.33
N ALA A 197 -3.46 21.04 0.95
CA ALA A 197 -2.58 21.44 2.03
C ALA A 197 -1.18 20.80 1.98
N ALA A 198 -1.10 19.55 1.49
CA ALA A 198 0.18 18.88 1.27
C ALA A 198 0.95 19.50 0.08
N LEU A 199 0.27 19.84 -1.01
CA LEU A 199 0.86 20.50 -2.18
C LEU A 199 1.40 21.90 -1.80
N ASP A 200 0.63 22.70 -1.05
CA ASP A 200 1.04 24.05 -0.63
C ASP A 200 2.35 24.02 0.18
N LYS A 201 2.53 22.98 1.01
CA LYS A 201 3.77 22.80 1.80
C LYS A 201 4.98 22.42 0.95
N THR A 202 4.78 21.89 -0.25
CA THR A 202 5.90 21.51 -1.15
C THR A 202 6.37 22.66 -2.03
N GLY A 203 5.67 23.78 -2.05
CA GLY A 203 6.01 24.97 -2.85
C GLY A 203 5.91 24.74 -4.37
N ARG A 204 5.10 23.76 -4.81
CA ARG A 204 4.95 23.38 -6.22
C ARG A 204 3.50 23.26 -6.65
#